data_2ee1a4ebf67cce8e08e610c14b3f0827
#
_entry.id   2ee1a4ebf67cce8e08e610c14b3f0827
#
_cell.length_a   1.000
_cell.length_b   1.000
_cell.length_c   1.000
_cell.angle_alpha   90.00
_cell.angle_beta   90.00
_cell.angle_gamma   90.00
#
_symmetry.space_group_name_H-M   'P 1'
#
loop_
_entity.id
_entity.type
_entity.pdbx_description
1 polymer ?
#
loop_
_entity_poly.entity_id
_entity_poly.type
_entity_poly.pdbx_seq_one_letter_code
_entity_poly.pdbx_strand_id
1 'polypeptide(L)'
;MPADTNPAGDIFGGWLMSQMDLAAGNMAARVAQGRAATVSVEAMQFLQPVKVGDEVTLYATLVKVGRTSIRVHVDVWARPRQSDNGQKVTDADFVFVALDEDGTSRPIDLEA
;
A
#
# COMPACT_ATOMS: atom_id res chain seq x y z
N MET A 1 -14.15 7.76 -7.69
CA MET A 1 -14.20 8.10 -9.12
C MET A 1 -15.05 7.07 -9.85
N PRO A 2 -15.91 7.50 -10.77
CA PRO A 2 -16.81 6.53 -11.43
C PRO A 2 -16.08 5.42 -12.15
N ALA A 3 -14.91 5.67 -12.72
CA ALA A 3 -14.13 4.65 -13.44
C ALA A 3 -13.54 3.58 -12.51
N ASP A 4 -13.51 3.84 -11.20
CA ASP A 4 -12.91 2.94 -10.22
C ASP A 4 -13.96 2.16 -9.44
N THR A 5 -15.22 2.18 -9.89
CA THR A 5 -16.29 1.46 -9.23
C THR A 5 -16.86 0.38 -10.15
N ASN A 6 -17.45 -0.65 -9.54
CA ASN A 6 -18.21 -1.65 -10.28
C ASN A 6 -19.67 -1.22 -10.40
N PRO A 7 -20.51 -1.94 -11.17
CA PRO A 7 -21.92 -1.57 -11.36
C PRO A 7 -22.74 -1.53 -10.07
N ALA A 8 -22.29 -2.20 -9.01
CA ALA A 8 -22.98 -2.18 -7.72
C ALA A 8 -22.57 -0.98 -6.85
N GLY A 9 -21.67 -0.11 -7.31
CA GLY A 9 -21.21 1.04 -6.57
C GLY A 9 -20.05 0.78 -5.63
N ASP A 10 -19.46 -0.39 -5.69
CA ASP A 10 -18.27 -0.72 -4.89
C ASP A 10 -17.01 -0.21 -5.59
N ILE A 11 -15.99 0.10 -4.82
CA ILE A 11 -14.71 0.54 -5.36
C ILE A 11 -13.92 -0.67 -5.84
N PHE A 12 -13.37 -0.58 -7.04
CA PHE A 12 -12.57 -1.66 -7.62
C PHE A 12 -11.30 -1.90 -6.81
N GLY A 13 -10.93 -3.19 -6.69
CA GLY A 13 -9.72 -3.59 -6.00
C GLY A 13 -8.45 -2.99 -6.58
N GLY A 14 -8.40 -2.79 -7.91
CA GLY A 14 -7.25 -2.17 -8.56
C GLY A 14 -7.01 -0.73 -8.10
N TRP A 15 -8.07 0.04 -7.89
CA TRP A 15 -7.94 1.39 -7.34
C TRP A 15 -7.37 1.33 -5.93
N LEU A 16 -7.91 0.43 -5.11
CA LEU A 16 -7.46 0.31 -3.73
C LEU A 16 -6.00 -0.14 -3.67
N MET A 17 -5.62 -1.11 -4.50
CA MET A 17 -4.24 -1.57 -4.58
C MET A 17 -3.28 -0.42 -4.93
N SER A 18 -3.67 0.46 -5.86
CA SER A 18 -2.83 1.61 -6.23
C SER A 18 -2.67 2.59 -5.07
N GLN A 19 -3.71 2.78 -4.24
CA GLN A 19 -3.60 3.61 -3.05
C GLN A 19 -2.68 2.98 -2.01
N MET A 20 -2.76 1.66 -1.84
CA MET A 20 -1.88 0.94 -0.93
C MET A 20 -0.43 1.02 -1.38
N ASP A 21 -0.19 0.90 -2.69
CA ASP A 21 1.16 1.01 -3.24
C ASP A 21 1.73 2.40 -3.01
N LEU A 22 0.92 3.45 -3.16
CA LEU A 22 1.36 4.82 -2.87
C LEU A 22 1.73 4.99 -1.40
N ALA A 23 0.90 4.48 -0.49
CA ALA A 23 1.17 4.59 0.95
C ALA A 23 2.45 3.84 1.33
N ALA A 24 2.59 2.61 0.84
CA ALA A 24 3.78 1.80 1.11
C ALA A 24 5.01 2.40 0.45
N GLY A 25 4.87 2.92 -0.78
CA GLY A 25 5.97 3.51 -1.53
C GLY A 25 6.53 4.77 -0.87
N ASN A 26 5.67 5.59 -0.27
CA ASN A 26 6.13 6.75 0.48
C ASN A 26 7.03 6.34 1.66
N MET A 27 6.64 5.30 2.37
CA MET A 27 7.46 4.77 3.46
C MET A 27 8.76 4.16 2.94
N ALA A 28 8.68 3.36 1.88
CA ALA A 28 9.86 2.72 1.29
C ALA A 28 10.86 3.75 0.79
N ALA A 29 10.39 4.82 0.14
CA ALA A 29 11.28 5.87 -0.36
C ALA A 29 11.99 6.60 0.78
N ARG A 30 11.31 6.80 1.91
CA ARG A 30 11.96 7.43 3.07
C ARG A 30 13.00 6.51 3.68
N VAL A 31 12.73 5.22 3.79
CA VAL A 31 13.68 4.25 4.32
C VAL A 31 14.89 4.13 3.38
N ALA A 32 14.63 4.09 2.07
CA ALA A 32 15.68 3.98 1.06
C ALA A 32 16.45 5.30 0.89
N GLN A 33 15.92 6.42 1.36
CA GLN A 33 16.45 7.76 1.14
C GLN A 33 16.63 8.04 -0.35
N GLY A 34 15.63 7.67 -1.13
CA GLY A 34 15.64 7.84 -2.56
C GLY A 34 14.63 6.94 -3.24
N ARG A 35 14.92 6.62 -4.49
CA ARG A 35 13.99 5.85 -5.31
C ARG A 35 13.87 4.40 -4.83
N ALA A 36 12.66 3.89 -4.89
CA ALA A 36 12.36 2.49 -4.63
C ALA A 36 11.26 2.05 -5.59
N ALA A 37 11.33 0.82 -6.04
CA ALA A 37 10.33 0.26 -6.95
C ALA A 37 9.65 -0.93 -6.32
N THR A 38 8.34 -1.04 -6.53
CA THR A 38 7.57 -2.19 -6.10
C THR A 38 7.94 -3.40 -6.94
N VAL A 39 8.33 -4.49 -6.30
CA VAL A 39 8.70 -5.72 -7.00
C VAL A 39 7.72 -6.85 -6.72
N SER A 40 6.97 -6.81 -5.62
CA SER A 40 5.92 -7.78 -5.38
C SER A 40 4.88 -7.26 -4.41
N VAL A 41 3.69 -7.83 -4.50
CA VAL A 41 2.59 -7.64 -3.55
C VAL A 41 2.17 -9.04 -3.13
N GLU A 42 2.19 -9.30 -1.82
CA GLU A 42 1.97 -10.64 -1.31
C GLU A 42 0.75 -10.73 -0.41
N ALA A 43 0.08 -11.87 -0.47
CA ALA A 43 -1.01 -12.24 0.43
C ALA A 43 -2.16 -11.23 0.49
N MET A 44 -2.45 -10.60 -0.63
CA MET A 44 -3.55 -9.65 -0.70
C MET A 44 -4.89 -10.36 -0.83
N GLN A 45 -5.80 -10.09 0.10
CA GLN A 45 -7.16 -10.62 0.07
C GLN A 45 -8.13 -9.50 0.39
N PHE A 46 -9.25 -9.47 -0.32
CA PHE A 46 -10.31 -8.51 -0.04
C PHE A 46 -11.33 -9.17 0.86
N LEU A 47 -11.43 -8.69 2.09
CA LEU A 47 -12.29 -9.27 3.12
C LEU A 47 -13.69 -8.64 3.13
N GLN A 48 -13.79 -7.37 2.76
CA GLN A 48 -15.02 -6.61 2.74
C GLN A 48 -15.01 -5.67 1.55
N PRO A 49 -16.17 -5.38 0.94
CA PRO A 49 -16.23 -4.38 -0.11
C PRO A 49 -16.11 -2.97 0.45
N VAL A 50 -15.59 -2.06 -0.37
CA VAL A 50 -15.58 -0.63 -0.06
C VAL A 50 -16.65 0.03 -0.90
N LYS A 51 -17.58 0.73 -0.23
CA LYS A 51 -18.67 1.42 -0.87
C LYS A 51 -18.29 2.85 -1.21
N VAL A 52 -18.85 3.39 -2.29
CA VAL A 52 -18.69 4.80 -2.61
C VAL A 52 -19.22 5.63 -1.44
N GLY A 53 -18.40 6.59 -0.97
CA GLY A 53 -18.74 7.41 0.17
C GLY A 53 -18.18 6.93 1.49
N ASP A 54 -17.64 5.71 1.54
CA ASP A 54 -16.95 5.24 2.75
C ASP A 54 -15.68 6.05 2.99
N GLU A 55 -15.38 6.23 4.26
CA GLU A 55 -14.08 6.79 4.68
C GLU A 55 -13.07 5.67 4.73
N VAL A 56 -12.00 5.79 3.94
CA VAL A 56 -10.97 4.76 3.83
C VAL A 56 -9.68 5.24 4.48
N THR A 57 -9.13 4.42 5.36
CA THR A 57 -7.88 4.73 6.07
C THR A 57 -6.87 3.62 5.80
N LEU A 58 -5.65 4.02 5.44
CA LEU A 58 -4.57 3.09 5.17
C LEU A 58 -3.47 3.29 6.21
N TYR A 59 -2.97 2.17 6.75
CA TYR A 59 -1.88 2.16 7.71
C TYR A 59 -0.72 1.39 7.12
N ALA A 60 0.42 2.04 6.96
CA ALA A 60 1.64 1.41 6.47
C ALA A 60 2.58 1.16 7.65
N THR A 61 3.10 -0.06 7.75
CA THR A 61 4.00 -0.47 8.82
C THR A 61 5.24 -1.09 8.20
N LEU A 62 6.42 -0.60 8.59
CA LEU A 62 7.67 -1.19 8.14
C LEU A 62 7.85 -2.56 8.80
N VAL A 63 8.00 -3.60 7.98
CA VAL A 63 8.12 -4.98 8.47
C VAL A 63 9.59 -5.40 8.54
N LYS A 64 10.34 -5.16 7.46
CA LYS A 64 11.71 -5.62 7.38
C LYS A 64 12.49 -4.81 6.35
N VAL A 65 13.74 -4.54 6.65
CA VAL A 65 14.68 -3.96 5.71
C VAL A 65 15.80 -4.95 5.48
N GLY A 66 15.95 -5.40 4.23
CA GLY A 66 17.05 -6.24 3.81
C GLY A 66 18.20 -5.40 3.25
N ARG A 67 19.13 -6.06 2.58
CA ARG A 67 20.26 -5.34 2.00
C ARG A 67 19.83 -4.34 0.94
N THR A 68 18.93 -4.74 0.04
CA THR A 68 18.43 -3.92 -1.05
C THR A 68 16.91 -3.78 -1.03
N SER A 69 16.22 -4.54 -0.15
CA SER A 69 14.77 -4.66 -0.17
C SER A 69 14.14 -4.06 1.08
N ILE A 70 12.89 -3.65 0.93
CA ILE A 70 12.09 -3.07 2.01
C ILE A 70 10.72 -3.73 1.93
N ARG A 71 10.27 -4.31 3.05
CA ARG A 71 8.94 -4.91 3.16
C ARG A 71 8.07 -4.00 4.02
N VAL A 72 6.93 -3.61 3.46
CA VAL A 72 5.96 -2.74 4.14
C VAL A 72 4.61 -3.45 4.15
N HIS A 73 4.01 -3.55 5.33
CA HIS A 73 2.66 -4.07 5.46
C HIS A 73 1.66 -2.93 5.42
N VAL A 74 0.60 -3.07 4.63
CA VAL A 74 -0.45 -2.06 4.55
C VAL A 74 -1.76 -2.68 4.99
N ASP A 75 -2.40 -2.07 5.98
CA ASP A 75 -3.75 -2.40 6.43
C ASP A 75 -4.71 -1.33 5.91
N VAL A 76 -5.86 -1.76 5.41
CA VAL A 76 -6.89 -0.85 4.90
C VAL A 76 -8.17 -1.07 5.68
N TRP A 77 -8.72 0.01 6.20
CA TRP A 77 -9.98 0.04 6.95
C TRP A 77 -10.95 0.96 6.25
N ALA A 78 -12.21 0.58 6.23
CA ALA A 78 -13.28 1.40 5.66
C ALA A 78 -14.38 1.57 6.70
N ARG A 79 -15.00 2.73 6.68
CA ARG A 79 -16.08 3.07 7.61
C ARG A 79 -17.11 3.91 6.87
N PRO A 80 -18.42 3.55 6.95
CA PRO A 80 -19.45 4.46 6.46
C PRO A 80 -19.35 5.80 7.20
N ARG A 81 -19.55 6.90 6.48
CA ARG A 81 -19.34 8.24 7.05
C ARG A 81 -20.12 8.52 8.31
N GLN A 82 -21.29 7.91 8.46
CA GLN A 82 -22.18 8.16 9.58
C GLN A 82 -22.14 7.05 10.62
N SER A 83 -21.11 6.21 10.55
CA SER A 83 -20.94 5.08 11.47
C SER A 83 -19.57 5.14 12.13
N ASP A 84 -19.49 4.74 13.40
CA ASP A 84 -18.23 4.58 14.10
C ASP A 84 -17.63 3.19 13.91
N ASN A 85 -18.32 2.30 13.17
CA ASN A 85 -17.91 0.92 13.00
C ASN A 85 -17.07 0.76 11.75
N GLY A 86 -15.74 0.86 11.91
CA GLY A 86 -14.81 0.56 10.85
C GLY A 86 -14.59 -0.95 10.70
N GLN A 87 -14.37 -1.39 9.47
CA GLN A 87 -14.08 -2.78 9.17
C GLN A 87 -12.81 -2.87 8.36
N LYS A 88 -12.01 -3.90 8.64
CA LYS A 88 -10.82 -4.17 7.86
C LYS A 88 -11.25 -4.69 6.48
N VAL A 89 -10.80 -4.01 5.45
CA VAL A 89 -11.14 -4.33 4.06
C VAL A 89 -10.15 -5.32 3.48
N THR A 90 -8.86 -5.04 3.68
CA THR A 90 -7.80 -5.86 3.13
C THR A 90 -6.50 -5.54 3.84
N ASP A 91 -5.50 -6.40 3.64
CA ASP A 91 -4.11 -6.10 3.95
C ASP A 91 -3.21 -6.81 2.95
N ALA A 92 -1.97 -6.37 2.87
CA ALA A 92 -0.98 -6.99 2.00
C ALA A 92 0.41 -6.53 2.40
N ASP A 93 1.40 -7.33 2.04
CA ASP A 93 2.80 -6.96 2.13
C ASP A 93 3.27 -6.49 0.76
N PHE A 94 3.89 -5.31 0.75
CA PHE A 94 4.50 -4.74 -0.45
C PHE A 94 6.00 -4.82 -0.30
N VAL A 95 6.68 -5.37 -1.28
CA VAL A 95 8.13 -5.48 -1.28
C VAL A 95 8.69 -4.53 -2.32
N PHE A 96 9.63 -3.70 -1.88
CA PHE A 96 10.30 -2.70 -2.71
C PHE A 96 11.77 -3.01 -2.78
N VAL A 97 12.42 -2.52 -3.83
CA VAL A 97 13.87 -2.56 -3.97
C VAL A 97 14.36 -1.13 -4.14
N ALA A 98 15.39 -0.76 -3.37
CA ALA A 98 16.01 0.56 -3.50
C ALA A 98 16.76 0.64 -4.82
N LEU A 99 16.62 1.77 -5.51
CA LEU A 99 17.21 1.98 -6.84
C LEU A 99 18.18 3.15 -6.82
N ASP A 100 19.24 3.03 -7.61
CA ASP A 100 20.11 4.16 -7.91
C ASP A 100 19.55 4.96 -9.08
N GLU A 101 20.33 5.97 -9.53
CA GLU A 101 19.88 6.86 -10.61
C GLU A 101 19.69 6.13 -11.93
N ASP A 102 20.40 5.01 -12.14
CA ASP A 102 20.29 4.24 -13.36
C ASP A 102 19.15 3.22 -13.32
N GLY A 103 18.43 3.15 -12.20
CA GLY A 103 17.36 2.16 -12.03
C GLY A 103 17.88 0.79 -11.62
N THR A 104 19.12 0.68 -11.20
CA THR A 104 19.71 -0.56 -10.71
C THR A 104 19.52 -0.66 -9.21
N SER A 105 19.33 -1.87 -8.69
CA SER A 105 19.20 -2.06 -7.24
C SER A 105 20.47 -1.62 -6.53
N ARG A 106 20.31 -1.05 -5.35
CA ARG A 106 21.43 -0.59 -4.52
C ARG A 106 21.22 -0.98 -3.07
N PRO A 107 22.34 -1.12 -2.31
CA PRO A 107 22.22 -1.35 -0.88
C PRO A 107 21.59 -0.16 -0.17
N ILE A 108 20.87 -0.45 0.88
CA ILE A 108 20.20 0.55 1.72
C ILE A 108 21.16 0.92 2.86
N ASP A 109 21.41 2.23 3.03
CA ASP A 109 22.22 2.72 4.12
C ASP A 109 21.35 3.04 5.32
N LEU A 110 21.40 2.15 6.31
CA LEU A 110 20.59 2.29 7.53
C LEU A 110 21.25 3.19 8.58
N GLU A 111 22.49 3.60 8.37
CA GLU A 111 23.21 4.42 9.32
C GLU A 111 23.21 5.91 8.96
N ALA A 112 22.74 6.22 7.77
CA ALA A 112 22.68 7.59 7.29
C ALA A 112 21.57 8.40 7.95
#